data_866939ed03886028fc36c1c0f5dae58a
#
_entry.id   866939ed03886028fc36c1c0f5dae58a
#
_cell.length_a   1.000
_cell.length_b   1.000
_cell.length_c   1.000
_cell.angle_alpha   90.00
_cell.angle_beta   90.00
_cell.angle_gamma   90.00
#
_symmetry.space_group_name_H-M   'P 1'
#
loop_
_entity.id
_entity.type
_entity.pdbx_description
1 polymer ?
#
loop_
_entity_poly.entity_id
_entity_poly.type
_entity_poly.pdbx_seq_one_letter_code
_entity_poly.pdbx_strand_id
1 'polypeptide(L)'
;MNAKSKIVKFNNQHIPVYFVGDKPFVAMKPICENIGLQWEAQLKRIKRNHVLNSSMSIMDMVAQDGKVRNVICLPFSMLNGWLMGVDANKVKPEIKDTLIKYQLECYDVLYQHFMPKPRKPIDLSVYVSKESHEAQALKFHRVFRQYDDMIDN
;
A
#
# COMPACT_ATOMS: atom_id res chain seq x y z
N MET A 1 1.45 4.90 -27.58
CA MET A 1 0.21 4.97 -26.77
C MET A 1 0.15 6.31 -26.05
N ASN A 2 -0.91 7.04 -26.26
CA ASN A 2 -1.14 8.27 -25.55
C ASN A 2 -1.62 7.95 -24.12
N ALA A 3 -0.69 7.81 -23.19
CA ALA A 3 -1.05 7.72 -21.78
C ALA A 3 -1.58 9.07 -21.33
N LYS A 4 -2.82 9.11 -20.91
CA LYS A 4 -3.37 10.32 -20.27
C LYS A 4 -2.71 10.47 -18.92
N SER A 5 -2.10 11.61 -18.69
CA SER A 5 -1.50 11.92 -17.39
C SER A 5 -2.44 12.73 -16.52
N LYS A 6 -2.48 12.42 -15.24
CA LYS A 6 -3.18 13.18 -14.23
C LYS A 6 -2.22 13.40 -13.07
N ILE A 7 -2.26 14.59 -12.48
CA ILE A 7 -1.44 14.92 -11.32
C ILE A 7 -2.25 14.63 -10.06
N VAL A 8 -1.71 13.79 -9.18
CA VAL A 8 -2.31 13.47 -7.89
C VAL A 8 -1.43 14.04 -6.78
N LYS A 9 -2.06 14.66 -5.80
CA LYS A 9 -1.37 15.19 -4.63
C LYS A 9 -1.05 14.07 -3.64
N PHE A 10 0.22 13.88 -3.35
CA PHE A 10 0.70 12.92 -2.37
C PHE A 10 1.67 13.63 -1.43
N ASN A 11 1.36 13.66 -0.14
CA ASN A 11 2.20 14.29 0.88
C ASN A 11 2.65 15.71 0.49
N ASN A 12 1.69 16.57 0.09
CA ASN A 12 1.89 17.93 -0.37
C ASN A 12 2.72 18.09 -1.65
N GLN A 13 3.02 17.01 -2.35
CA GLN A 13 3.68 17.05 -3.66
C GLN A 13 2.78 16.52 -4.75
N HIS A 14 2.99 17.03 -5.95
CA HIS A 14 2.26 16.57 -7.14
C HIS A 14 2.97 15.39 -7.77
N ILE A 15 2.32 14.23 -7.75
CA ILE A 15 2.84 13.00 -8.34
C ILE A 15 2.09 12.74 -9.66
N PRO A 16 2.81 12.55 -10.78
CA PRO A 16 2.16 12.22 -12.02
C PRO A 16 1.61 10.78 -11.99
N VAL A 17 0.36 10.66 -12.42
CA VAL A 17 -0.31 9.38 -12.60
C VAL A 17 -0.62 9.23 -14.09
N TYR A 18 -0.26 8.10 -14.67
CA TYR A 18 -0.45 7.82 -16.08
C TYR A 18 -1.50 6.73 -16.26
N PHE A 19 -2.40 6.92 -17.20
CA PHE A 19 -3.45 5.95 -17.48
C PHE A 19 -3.11 5.18 -18.79
N VAL A 20 -3.08 3.86 -18.68
CA VAL A 20 -3.03 2.97 -19.84
C VAL A 20 -4.38 2.26 -19.93
N GLY A 21 -5.25 2.73 -20.81
CA GLY A 21 -6.65 2.36 -20.77
C GLY A 21 -7.29 2.88 -19.46
N ASP A 22 -7.91 1.99 -18.71
CA ASP A 22 -8.52 2.32 -17.42
C ASP A 22 -7.59 2.11 -16.23
N LYS A 23 -6.34 1.67 -16.47
CA LYS A 23 -5.41 1.35 -15.40
C LYS A 23 -4.49 2.53 -15.08
N PRO A 24 -4.51 3.05 -13.84
CA PRO A 24 -3.57 4.07 -13.42
C PRO A 24 -2.22 3.49 -13.04
N PHE A 25 -1.17 4.18 -13.45
CA PHE A 25 0.22 3.88 -13.09
C PHE A 25 0.85 5.10 -12.46
N VAL A 26 1.70 4.89 -11.47
CA VAL A 26 2.40 5.98 -10.77
C VAL A 26 3.89 5.92 -11.03
N ALA A 27 4.50 7.08 -11.27
CA ALA A 27 5.95 7.22 -11.38
C ALA A 27 6.58 7.01 -10.01
N MET A 28 7.48 6.06 -9.89
CA MET A 28 8.02 5.64 -8.58
C MET A 28 9.17 6.53 -8.10
N LYS A 29 9.99 7.03 -9.01
CA LYS A 29 11.13 7.89 -8.62
C LYS A 29 10.70 9.14 -7.85
N PRO A 30 9.70 9.93 -8.32
CA PRO A 30 9.24 11.09 -7.56
C PRO A 30 8.69 10.74 -6.19
N ILE A 31 7.99 9.62 -6.07
CA ILE A 31 7.47 9.14 -4.78
C ILE A 31 8.62 8.84 -3.82
N CYS A 32 9.62 8.11 -4.27
CA CYS A 32 10.79 7.76 -3.45
C CYS A 32 11.55 9.00 -2.99
N GLU A 33 11.79 9.94 -3.88
CA GLU A 33 12.47 11.20 -3.55
C GLU A 33 11.65 12.04 -2.56
N ASN A 34 10.34 12.08 -2.73
CA ASN A 34 9.44 12.80 -1.85
C ASN A 34 9.52 12.29 -0.40
N ILE A 35 9.54 10.99 -0.22
CA ILE A 35 9.59 10.40 1.14
C ILE A 35 11.02 10.18 1.66
N GLY A 36 12.02 10.54 0.88
CA GLY A 36 13.41 10.54 1.32
C GLY A 36 14.15 9.21 1.12
N LEU A 37 13.67 8.37 0.23
CA LEU A 37 14.32 7.11 -0.11
C LEU A 37 15.27 7.29 -1.30
N GLN A 38 16.36 6.52 -1.30
CA GLN A 38 17.26 6.46 -2.45
C GLN A 38 16.61 5.67 -3.56
N TRP A 39 16.48 6.31 -4.72
CA TRP A 39 15.82 5.70 -5.87
C TRP A 39 16.51 4.41 -6.34
N GLU A 40 17.83 4.42 -6.43
CA GLU A 40 18.60 3.26 -6.89
C GLU A 40 18.34 2.01 -6.03
N ALA A 41 18.30 2.18 -4.73
CA ALA A 41 18.02 1.09 -3.79
C ALA A 41 16.58 0.57 -3.95
N GLN A 42 15.63 1.47 -4.14
CA GLN A 42 14.23 1.11 -4.33
C GLN A 42 13.99 0.42 -5.68
N LEU A 43 14.68 0.88 -6.72
CA LEU A 43 14.60 0.23 -8.02
C LEU A 43 15.10 -1.21 -7.95
N LYS A 44 16.22 -1.45 -7.28
CA LYS A 44 16.73 -2.81 -7.05
C LYS A 44 15.75 -3.67 -6.28
N ARG A 45 15.11 -3.11 -5.27
CA ARG A 45 14.09 -3.81 -4.47
C ARG A 45 12.89 -4.19 -5.32
N ILE A 46 12.40 -3.28 -6.17
CA ILE A 46 11.29 -3.55 -7.09
C ILE A 46 11.67 -4.69 -8.05
N LYS A 47 12.86 -4.64 -8.62
CA LYS A 47 13.34 -5.67 -9.56
C LYS A 47 13.52 -7.04 -8.92
N ARG A 48 13.88 -7.09 -7.63
CA ARG A 48 14.02 -8.35 -6.89
C ARG A 48 12.69 -8.96 -6.47
N ASN A 49 11.66 -8.15 -6.34
CA ASN A 49 10.33 -8.64 -5.99
C ASN A 49 9.62 -9.12 -7.25
N HIS A 50 9.31 -10.41 -7.30
CA HIS A 50 8.71 -11.02 -8.49
C HIS A 50 7.41 -10.33 -8.93
N VAL A 51 6.52 -10.02 -7.98
CA VAL A 51 5.23 -9.40 -8.27
C VAL A 51 5.41 -7.97 -8.76
N LEU A 52 6.22 -7.17 -8.06
CA LEU A 52 6.47 -5.78 -8.45
C LEU A 52 7.20 -5.69 -9.77
N ASN A 53 8.19 -6.53 -9.99
CA ASN A 53 8.94 -6.54 -11.24
C ASN A 53 8.07 -6.92 -12.44
N SER A 54 7.19 -7.90 -12.28
CA SER A 54 6.30 -8.34 -13.37
C SER A 54 5.21 -7.31 -13.70
N SER A 55 4.84 -6.48 -12.74
CA SER A 55 3.83 -5.43 -12.95
C SER A 55 4.42 -4.06 -13.32
N MET A 56 5.74 -3.89 -13.14
CA MET A 56 6.44 -2.65 -13.48
C MET A 56 6.34 -2.34 -14.97
N SER A 57 6.13 -1.06 -15.28
CA SER A 57 6.07 -0.58 -16.66
C SER A 57 7.06 0.56 -16.86
N ILE A 58 7.71 0.58 -18.02
CA ILE A 58 8.59 1.69 -18.41
C ILE A 58 7.82 2.52 -19.43
N MET A 59 7.60 3.78 -19.11
CA MET A 59 6.87 4.72 -19.95
C MET A 59 7.78 5.82 -20.46
N ASP A 60 7.67 6.17 -21.74
CA ASP A 60 8.38 7.29 -22.31
C ASP A 60 7.59 8.58 -22.04
N MET A 61 8.25 9.52 -21.40
CA MET A 61 7.65 10.79 -21.02
C MET A 61 8.49 11.96 -21.53
N VAL A 62 7.81 12.98 -22.05
CA VAL A 62 8.46 14.24 -22.40
C VAL A 62 8.58 15.10 -21.14
N ALA A 63 9.83 15.35 -20.70
CA ALA A 63 10.10 16.20 -19.57
C ALA A 63 9.90 17.69 -19.91
N GLN A 64 9.93 18.55 -18.89
CA GLN A 64 9.75 20.00 -19.08
C GLN A 64 10.81 20.61 -20.02
N ASP A 65 12.00 20.00 -20.11
CA ASP A 65 13.06 20.40 -21.01
C ASP A 65 12.87 19.91 -22.46
N GLY A 66 11.74 19.28 -22.76
CA GLY A 66 11.44 18.73 -24.10
C GLY A 66 12.11 17.41 -24.42
N LYS A 67 12.90 16.85 -23.52
CA LYS A 67 13.59 15.58 -23.71
C LYS A 67 12.69 14.40 -23.33
N VAL A 68 12.76 13.34 -24.12
CA VAL A 68 12.08 12.08 -23.80
C VAL A 68 12.91 11.32 -22.77
N ARG A 69 12.27 10.91 -21.69
CA ARG A 69 12.89 10.12 -20.64
C ARG A 69 12.05 8.91 -20.32
N ASN A 70 12.73 7.82 -19.99
CA ASN A 70 12.06 6.61 -19.52
C ASN A 70 11.69 6.77 -18.05
N VAL A 71 10.42 6.57 -17.74
CA VAL A 71 9.89 6.68 -16.39
C VAL A 71 9.43 5.31 -15.93
N ILE A 72 9.95 4.85 -14.79
CA ILE A 72 9.56 3.57 -14.22
C ILE A 72 8.32 3.76 -13.37
N CYS A 73 7.27 3.03 -13.72
CA CYS A 73 5.96 3.14 -13.10
C CYS A 73 5.51 1.79 -12.53
N LEU A 74 4.76 1.85 -11.43
CA LEU A 74 4.01 0.71 -10.92
C LEU A 74 2.51 0.97 -11.10
N PRO A 75 1.71 -0.08 -11.33
CA PRO A 75 0.27 0.06 -11.25
C PRO A 75 -0.12 0.63 -9.89
N PHE A 76 -1.09 1.53 -9.87
CA PHE A 76 -1.56 2.14 -8.63
C PHE A 76 -1.98 1.08 -7.60
N SER A 77 -2.52 -0.04 -8.09
CA SER A 77 -2.90 -1.18 -7.24
C SER A 77 -1.72 -1.83 -6.52
N MET A 78 -0.49 -1.66 -7.02
CA MET A 78 0.72 -2.21 -6.40
C MET A 78 1.42 -1.24 -5.44
N LEU A 79 0.99 0.02 -5.43
CA LEU A 79 1.61 1.06 -4.61
C LEU A 79 1.49 0.73 -3.12
N ASN A 80 0.34 0.27 -2.67
CA ASN A 80 0.11 -0.10 -1.28
C ASN A 80 1.05 -1.22 -0.84
N GLY A 81 1.19 -2.26 -1.66
CA GLY A 81 2.10 -3.36 -1.37
C GLY A 81 3.56 -2.92 -1.30
N TRP A 82 3.97 -2.03 -2.21
CA TRP A 82 5.31 -1.45 -2.16
C TRP A 82 5.53 -0.63 -0.88
N LEU A 83 4.57 0.23 -0.50
CA LEU A 83 4.66 1.04 0.72
C LEU A 83 4.71 0.19 1.99
N MET A 84 4.01 -0.95 2.02
CA MET A 84 4.04 -1.86 3.16
C MET A 84 5.44 -2.44 3.42
N GLY A 85 6.25 -2.56 2.38
CA GLY A 85 7.62 -3.05 2.50
C GLY A 85 8.68 -1.98 2.71
N VAL A 86 8.31 -0.72 2.81
CA VAL A 86 9.26 0.37 3.05
C VAL A 86 9.67 0.41 4.52
N ASP A 87 10.99 0.47 4.76
CA ASP A 87 11.52 0.61 6.11
C ASP A 87 11.32 2.06 6.60
N ALA A 88 10.51 2.21 7.65
CA ALA A 88 10.21 3.52 8.22
C ALA A 88 11.45 4.23 8.81
N ASN A 89 12.52 3.50 9.10
CA ASN A 89 13.75 4.10 9.59
C ASN A 89 14.59 4.74 8.48
N LYS A 90 14.27 4.48 7.22
CA LYS A 90 15.02 5.00 6.06
C LYS A 90 14.38 6.20 5.40
N VAL A 91 13.14 6.53 5.78
CA VAL A 91 12.45 7.70 5.25
C VAL A 91 12.81 8.95 6.05
N LYS A 92 12.43 10.12 5.52
CA LYS A 92 12.60 11.39 6.22
C LYS A 92 11.93 11.34 7.59
N PRO A 93 12.55 11.94 8.65
CA PRO A 93 11.97 11.92 9.99
C PRO A 93 10.54 12.46 10.07
N GLU A 94 10.22 13.50 9.29
CA GLU A 94 8.89 14.10 9.24
C GLU A 94 7.84 13.18 8.59
N ILE A 95 8.28 12.16 7.86
CA ILE A 95 7.38 11.21 7.15
C ILE A 95 7.24 9.91 7.92
N LYS A 96 8.20 9.59 8.78
CA LYS A 96 8.27 8.31 9.49
C LYS A 96 6.97 7.94 10.20
N ASP A 97 6.42 8.85 11.00
CA ASP A 97 5.20 8.58 11.77
C ASP A 97 3.99 8.40 10.86
N THR A 98 3.89 9.20 9.82
CA THR A 98 2.83 9.07 8.81
C THR A 98 2.90 7.73 8.08
N LEU A 99 4.10 7.29 7.73
CA LEU A 99 4.31 6.00 7.08
C LEU A 99 3.93 4.84 8.00
N ILE A 100 4.35 4.89 9.26
CA ILE A 100 4.01 3.85 10.25
C ILE A 100 2.50 3.78 10.44
N LYS A 101 1.84 4.92 10.57
CA LYS A 101 0.38 4.99 10.69
C LYS A 101 -0.30 4.40 9.46
N TYR A 102 0.18 4.73 8.27
CA TYR A 102 -0.32 4.18 7.02
C TYR A 102 -0.18 2.65 6.97
N GLN A 103 0.99 2.13 7.33
CA GLN A 103 1.24 0.69 7.35
C GLN A 103 0.32 -0.04 8.34
N LEU A 104 0.11 0.54 9.52
CA LEU A 104 -0.82 -0.03 10.52
C LEU A 104 -2.26 -0.06 9.98
N GLU A 105 -2.71 1.01 9.36
CA GLU A 105 -4.04 1.08 8.74
C GLU A 105 -4.21 0.05 7.62
N CYS A 106 -3.16 -0.17 6.82
CA CYS A 106 -3.19 -1.20 5.76
C CYS A 106 -3.30 -2.61 6.34
N TYR A 107 -2.61 -2.91 7.43
CA TYR A 107 -2.76 -4.21 8.10
C TYR A 107 -4.19 -4.40 8.59
N ASP A 108 -4.81 -3.39 9.17
CA ASP A 108 -6.20 -3.46 9.62
C ASP A 108 -7.17 -3.69 8.45
N VAL A 109 -7.00 -2.96 7.36
CA VAL A 109 -7.84 -3.11 6.16
C VAL A 109 -7.72 -4.52 5.58
N LEU A 110 -6.50 -5.03 5.47
CA LEU A 110 -6.25 -6.39 4.98
C LEU A 110 -6.89 -7.42 5.90
N TYR A 111 -6.73 -7.26 7.19
CA TYR A 111 -7.33 -8.14 8.19
C TYR A 111 -8.84 -8.17 8.05
N GLN A 112 -9.48 -7.00 7.99
CA GLN A 112 -10.93 -6.90 7.85
C GLN A 112 -11.43 -7.47 6.51
N HIS A 113 -10.65 -7.30 5.45
CA HIS A 113 -11.01 -7.81 4.13
C HIS A 113 -11.04 -9.34 4.11
N PHE A 114 -10.08 -9.99 4.77
CA PHE A 114 -9.97 -11.45 4.79
C PHE A 114 -10.75 -12.10 5.92
N MET A 115 -11.28 -11.33 6.89
CA MET A 115 -12.14 -11.88 7.91
C MET A 115 -13.48 -12.36 7.32
N PRO A 116 -13.98 -13.52 7.71
CA PRO A 116 -15.32 -13.94 7.32
C PRO A 116 -16.33 -12.94 7.86
N LYS A 117 -17.16 -12.38 6.97
CA LYS A 117 -18.27 -11.54 7.41
C LYS A 117 -19.28 -12.42 8.10
N PRO A 118 -19.63 -12.18 9.38
CA PRO A 118 -20.67 -12.95 10.04
C PRO A 118 -21.98 -12.79 9.27
N ARG A 119 -22.72 -13.87 9.09
CA ARG A 119 -24.03 -13.85 8.41
C ARG A 119 -25.06 -13.00 9.13
N LYS A 120 -24.85 -12.75 10.42
CA LYS A 120 -25.65 -11.83 11.25
C LYS A 120 -24.70 -10.90 11.99
N PRO A 121 -25.10 -9.65 12.24
CA PRO A 121 -24.29 -8.76 13.08
C PRO A 121 -24.01 -9.46 14.41
N ILE A 122 -22.74 -9.52 14.78
CA ILE A 122 -22.38 -10.03 16.10
C ILE A 122 -22.90 -9.04 17.12
N ASP A 123 -23.82 -9.48 17.96
CA ASP A 123 -24.26 -8.66 19.08
C ASP A 123 -23.13 -8.61 20.12
N LEU A 124 -22.33 -7.56 20.03
CA LEU A 124 -21.21 -7.34 20.92
C LEU A 124 -21.67 -7.06 22.36
N SER A 125 -22.96 -6.74 22.57
CA SER A 125 -23.48 -6.49 23.91
C SER A 125 -23.43 -7.73 24.79
N VAL A 126 -23.59 -8.93 24.19
CA VAL A 126 -23.46 -10.20 24.88
C VAL A 126 -22.05 -10.43 25.40
N TYR A 127 -21.05 -9.89 24.72
CA TYR A 127 -19.63 -10.05 25.07
C TYR A 127 -19.12 -8.92 25.96
N VAL A 128 -19.68 -7.72 25.83
CA VAL A 128 -19.27 -6.52 26.57
C VAL A 128 -19.86 -6.50 27.99
N SER A 129 -21.04 -7.11 28.20
CA SER A 129 -21.74 -7.11 29.49
C SER A 129 -21.06 -7.93 30.58
N LYS A 130 -20.04 -8.71 30.24
CA LYS A 130 -19.24 -9.51 31.18
C LYS A 130 -17.76 -9.18 31.06
N GLU A 131 -17.42 -7.91 31.12
CA GLU A 131 -16.05 -7.43 30.92
C GLU A 131 -15.09 -7.98 31.98
N SER A 132 -14.61 -9.19 31.78
CA SER A 132 -13.31 -9.59 32.28
C SER A 132 -12.29 -9.48 31.14
N HIS A 133 -11.04 -9.16 31.46
CA HIS A 133 -9.95 -9.24 30.50
C HIS A 133 -9.89 -10.60 29.78
N GLU A 134 -10.33 -11.67 30.44
CA GLU A 134 -10.43 -13.01 29.91
C GLU A 134 -11.46 -13.12 28.80
N ALA A 135 -12.62 -12.50 28.92
CA ALA A 135 -13.66 -12.50 27.90
C ALA A 135 -13.19 -11.75 26.63
N GLN A 136 -12.45 -10.66 26.80
CA GLN A 136 -11.84 -9.94 25.69
C GLN A 136 -10.75 -10.77 25.00
N ALA A 137 -9.91 -11.45 25.77
CA ALA A 137 -8.88 -12.33 25.24
C ALA A 137 -9.49 -13.51 24.45
N LEU A 138 -10.54 -14.11 24.95
CA LEU A 138 -11.27 -15.18 24.25
C LEU A 138 -11.91 -14.70 22.97
N LYS A 139 -12.39 -13.45 22.96
CA LYS A 139 -12.96 -12.82 21.75
C LYS A 139 -11.90 -12.62 20.68
N PHE A 140 -10.72 -12.12 21.02
CA PHE A 140 -9.59 -12.02 20.10
C PHE A 140 -9.17 -13.38 19.58
N HIS A 141 -9.10 -14.37 20.44
CA HIS A 141 -8.72 -15.73 20.05
C HIS A 141 -9.71 -16.36 19.06
N ARG A 142 -11.01 -16.12 19.22
CA ARG A 142 -12.03 -16.56 18.26
C ARG A 142 -11.86 -15.92 16.89
N VAL A 143 -11.59 -14.62 16.88
CA VAL A 143 -11.37 -13.87 15.65
C VAL A 143 -10.14 -14.39 14.91
N PHE A 144 -9.05 -14.62 15.61
CA PHE A 144 -7.84 -15.21 15.04
C PHE A 144 -8.05 -16.63 14.53
N ARG A 145 -8.81 -17.46 15.22
CA ARG A 145 -9.16 -18.80 14.73
C ARG A 145 -9.93 -18.76 13.42
N GLN A 146 -10.90 -17.89 13.29
CA GLN A 146 -11.65 -17.72 12.05
C GLN A 146 -10.76 -17.28 10.90
N TYR A 147 -9.79 -16.44 11.19
CA TYR A 147 -8.80 -15.98 10.21
C TYR A 147 -7.88 -17.13 9.78
N ASP A 148 -7.39 -17.91 10.70
CA ASP A 148 -6.55 -19.09 10.42
C ASP A 148 -7.30 -20.13 9.59
N ASP A 149 -8.55 -20.41 9.93
CA ASP A 149 -9.41 -21.33 9.17
C ASP A 149 -9.63 -20.85 7.72
N MET A 150 -9.65 -19.56 7.49
CA MET A 150 -9.75 -18.99 6.14
C MET A 150 -8.48 -19.15 5.32
N ILE A 151 -7.32 -19.06 5.96
CA ILE A 151 -6.02 -19.19 5.29
C ILE A 151 -5.71 -20.64 4.96
N ASP A 152 -6.11 -21.59 5.84
CA ASP A 152 -5.87 -23.04 5.68
C ASP A 152 -6.79 -23.71 4.65
N ASN A 153 -7.82 -23.03 4.21
CA ASN A 153 -8.72 -23.47 3.15
C ASN A 153 -8.46 -22.72 1.86
#